data_716d8c0aca38aaca8c9007467c26f155
#
_entry.id   716d8c0aca38aaca8c9007467c26f155
#
_cell.length_a   1.000
_cell.length_b   1.000
_cell.length_c   1.000
_cell.angle_alpha   90.00
_cell.angle_beta   90.00
_cell.angle_gamma   90.00
#
_symmetry.space_group_name_H-M   'P 1'
#
loop_
_entity.id
_entity.type
_entity.pdbx_description
1 polymer ?
#
loop_
_entity_poly.entity_id
_entity_poly.type
_entity_poly.pdbx_seq_one_letter_code
_entity_poly.pdbx_strand_id
1 'polypeptide(L)'
;MKAMILAAGKGTRVKPLTNHIPKPMIPIIDKPVVEFLIELLVKHGIKEVMLNISHLGWKIQEFLGDGYRYGIHIGYSFEGHYDASGNLITEPIGSAGGMKRIQQKYGFFDETFIVLCGDAIVDLDITKALNFHRSHNAIATIITKEVPAEMVSNYGIVVTDIEGRVKSFQEKPSPHEALSRVANTGIYIFEPNILKYVPTDTFYDIGSQLFPALVEAGAPLYAFNMDFQWLDIGRNSDYLKILEMALKEEITGFEIHGKRLSEKLWIGAGTRISPEAKLVPPVWIGPAAVVEKNAEIIGPALIGANAVISEGTVVKNSYIMDYVKLLPGITFEKMLISPEYFVKLSGENGTISGSFYDVFVKDVRSQ
;
A
#
# COMPACT_ATOMS: atom_id res chain seq x y z
N MET A 1 12.09 20.36 2.15
CA MET A 1 10.82 19.80 1.61
C MET A 1 10.23 18.85 2.64
N LYS A 2 8.96 18.99 2.93
CA LYS A 2 8.18 18.13 3.84
C LYS A 2 7.39 17.08 3.05
N ALA A 3 6.82 16.10 3.74
CA ALA A 3 6.00 15.08 3.09
C ALA A 3 4.66 14.89 3.81
N MET A 4 3.64 14.49 3.05
CA MET A 4 2.39 13.96 3.56
C MET A 4 2.12 12.58 2.97
N ILE A 5 1.73 11.63 3.81
CA ILE A 5 1.26 10.31 3.37
C ILE A 5 -0.24 10.22 3.62
N LEU A 6 -1.01 9.96 2.55
CA LEU A 6 -2.46 9.78 2.61
C LEU A 6 -2.79 8.39 3.14
N ALA A 7 -3.22 8.30 4.39
CA ALA A 7 -3.45 7.04 5.10
C ALA A 7 -4.86 6.93 5.75
N ALA A 8 -5.78 7.86 5.45
CA ALA A 8 -7.12 7.89 6.03
C ALA A 8 -8.16 7.01 5.30
N GLY A 9 -7.78 6.37 4.20
CA GLY A 9 -8.69 5.56 3.39
C GLY A 9 -9.17 4.29 4.11
N LYS A 10 -10.47 3.96 4.00
CA LYS A 10 -11.07 2.76 4.62
C LYS A 10 -10.64 1.43 3.96
N GLY A 11 -10.06 1.45 2.78
CA GLY A 11 -9.58 0.25 2.08
C GLY A 11 -10.67 -0.77 1.70
N THR A 12 -11.90 -0.33 1.44
CA THR A 12 -13.07 -1.20 1.25
C THR A 12 -12.93 -2.22 0.12
N ARG A 13 -12.19 -1.87 -0.94
CA ARG A 13 -11.95 -2.75 -2.09
C ARG A 13 -10.97 -3.91 -1.82
N VAL A 14 -10.24 -3.83 -0.71
CA VAL A 14 -9.23 -4.82 -0.30
C VAL A 14 -9.73 -5.66 0.90
N LYS A 15 -11.02 -5.54 1.24
CA LYS A 15 -11.62 -6.46 2.20
C LYS A 15 -11.57 -7.90 1.68
N PRO A 16 -11.37 -8.89 2.56
CA PRO A 16 -11.37 -8.83 4.03
C PRO A 16 -10.05 -8.43 4.70
N LEU A 17 -8.93 -8.27 3.96
CA LEU A 17 -7.64 -7.92 4.54
C LEU A 17 -7.72 -6.67 5.45
N THR A 18 -8.46 -5.66 5.01
CA THR A 18 -8.57 -4.38 5.72
C THR A 18 -9.63 -4.34 6.81
N ASN A 19 -10.21 -5.49 7.19
CA ASN A 19 -11.11 -5.53 8.34
C ASN A 19 -10.36 -5.27 9.66
N HIS A 20 -9.10 -5.73 9.75
CA HIS A 20 -8.31 -5.71 10.98
C HIS A 20 -7.02 -4.89 10.89
N ILE A 21 -6.59 -4.51 9.68
CA ILE A 21 -5.40 -3.66 9.45
C ILE A 21 -5.75 -2.53 8.50
N PRO A 22 -5.24 -1.30 8.72
CA PRO A 22 -5.43 -0.23 7.74
C PRO A 22 -4.59 -0.53 6.49
N LYS A 23 -5.04 -0.09 5.32
CA LYS A 23 -4.42 -0.41 4.04
C LYS A 23 -2.90 -0.15 3.99
N PRO A 24 -2.35 0.96 4.54
CA PRO A 24 -0.91 1.19 4.60
C PRO A 24 -0.11 0.18 5.43
N MET A 25 -0.79 -0.57 6.29
CA MET A 25 -0.19 -1.60 7.13
C MET A 25 -0.25 -3.01 6.54
N ILE A 26 -0.79 -3.18 5.33
CA ILE A 26 -0.76 -4.48 4.64
C ILE A 26 0.70 -4.90 4.45
N PRO A 27 1.11 -6.09 4.94
CA PRO A 27 2.50 -6.50 4.86
C PRO A 27 2.85 -7.08 3.49
N ILE A 28 4.00 -6.68 2.96
CA ILE A 28 4.64 -7.35 1.84
C ILE A 28 5.72 -8.24 2.43
N ILE A 29 5.41 -9.53 2.51
CA ILE A 29 6.16 -10.51 3.31
C ILE A 29 6.09 -10.12 4.80
N ASP A 30 7.08 -9.42 5.32
CA ASP A 30 7.18 -9.00 6.73
C ASP A 30 7.24 -7.47 6.93
N LYS A 31 7.15 -6.69 5.83
CA LYS A 31 7.29 -5.24 5.85
C LYS A 31 5.99 -4.55 5.41
N PRO A 32 5.37 -3.67 6.22
CA PRO A 32 4.16 -2.97 5.81
C PRO A 32 4.44 -1.93 4.73
N VAL A 33 3.46 -1.73 3.84
CA VAL A 33 3.57 -0.81 2.68
C VAL A 33 4.01 0.59 3.08
N VAL A 34 3.50 1.14 4.18
CA VAL A 34 3.85 2.48 4.63
C VAL A 34 5.36 2.62 4.93
N GLU A 35 6.03 1.56 5.34
CA GLU A 35 7.47 1.58 5.64
C GLU A 35 8.32 1.78 4.39
N PHE A 36 7.90 1.22 3.23
CA PHE A 36 8.55 1.49 1.94
C PHE A 36 8.54 2.99 1.60
N LEU A 37 7.41 3.66 1.88
CA LEU A 37 7.29 5.09 1.64
C LEU A 37 8.16 5.91 2.61
N ILE A 38 8.21 5.52 3.88
CA ILE A 38 9.10 6.16 4.86
C ILE A 38 10.57 6.03 4.45
N GLU A 39 11.01 4.84 4.06
CA GLU A 39 12.38 4.61 3.57
C GLU A 39 12.70 5.41 2.30
N LEU A 40 11.76 5.50 1.37
CA LEU A 40 11.89 6.34 0.18
C LEU A 40 12.10 7.80 0.57
N LEU A 41 11.30 8.33 1.49
CA LEU A 41 11.42 9.71 1.98
C LEU A 41 12.76 9.94 2.67
N VAL A 42 13.19 9.02 3.52
CA VAL A 42 14.51 9.07 4.21
C VAL A 42 15.65 9.08 3.20
N LYS A 43 15.61 8.22 2.19
CA LYS A 43 16.59 8.13 1.10
C LYS A 43 16.78 9.47 0.38
N HIS A 44 15.71 10.25 0.24
CA HIS A 44 15.73 11.58 -0.39
C HIS A 44 15.91 12.74 0.61
N GLY A 45 16.28 12.44 1.87
CA GLY A 45 16.60 13.45 2.88
C GLY A 45 15.39 14.21 3.44
N ILE A 46 14.18 13.70 3.28
CA ILE A 46 12.96 14.30 3.83
C ILE A 46 12.86 13.91 5.31
N LYS A 47 12.81 14.92 6.19
CA LYS A 47 12.90 14.75 7.64
C LYS A 47 11.58 14.94 8.37
N GLU A 48 10.61 15.62 7.78
CA GLU A 48 9.32 15.91 8.39
C GLU A 48 8.19 15.30 7.57
N VAL A 49 7.44 14.40 8.18
CA VAL A 49 6.36 13.65 7.54
C VAL A 49 5.08 13.79 8.35
N MET A 50 3.99 14.08 7.68
CA MET A 50 2.64 14.11 8.28
C MET A 50 1.79 13.00 7.66
N LEU A 51 1.14 12.18 8.48
CA LEU A 51 0.15 11.23 8.02
C LEU A 51 -1.26 11.71 8.42
N ASN A 52 -2.19 11.76 7.45
CA ASN A 52 -3.59 11.77 7.82
C ASN A 52 -4.04 10.33 8.07
N ILE A 53 -4.68 10.09 9.20
CA ILE A 53 -5.11 8.75 9.62
C ILE A 53 -6.60 8.78 10.01
N SER A 54 -7.27 7.63 9.89
CA SER A 54 -8.67 7.48 10.25
C SER A 54 -8.94 6.06 10.76
N HIS A 55 -9.64 5.24 9.99
CA HIS A 55 -9.97 3.85 10.35
C HIS A 55 -8.72 3.04 10.73
N LEU A 56 -8.69 2.47 11.95
CA LEU A 56 -7.55 1.72 12.50
C LEU A 56 -6.22 2.50 12.49
N GLY A 57 -6.26 3.83 12.44
CA GLY A 57 -5.08 4.69 12.34
C GLY A 57 -4.10 4.54 13.50
N TRP A 58 -4.56 4.12 14.68
CA TRP A 58 -3.73 3.83 15.84
C TRP A 58 -2.67 2.73 15.57
N LYS A 59 -2.97 1.75 14.68
CA LYS A 59 -1.99 0.72 14.28
C LYS A 59 -0.83 1.30 13.48
N ILE A 60 -1.07 2.34 12.68
CA ILE A 60 -0.01 3.07 11.98
C ILE A 60 0.84 3.83 12.99
N GLN A 61 0.21 4.51 13.96
CA GLN A 61 0.92 5.25 15.02
C GLN A 61 1.76 4.32 15.90
N GLU A 62 1.22 3.17 16.30
CA GLU A 62 1.94 2.17 17.09
C GLU A 62 3.17 1.63 16.35
N PHE A 63 3.04 1.38 15.06
CA PHE A 63 4.13 0.84 14.25
C PHE A 63 5.21 1.88 13.94
N LEU A 64 4.85 3.07 13.46
CA LEU A 64 5.82 4.08 13.04
C LEU A 64 6.35 4.93 14.21
N GLY A 65 5.56 5.08 15.29
CA GLY A 65 5.91 5.95 16.42
C GLY A 65 6.04 7.41 15.99
N ASP A 66 7.00 8.11 16.54
CA ASP A 66 7.37 9.48 16.21
C ASP A 66 8.38 9.60 15.04
N GLY A 67 8.78 8.46 14.46
CA GLY A 67 9.74 8.38 13.37
C GLY A 67 11.21 8.31 13.80
N TYR A 68 11.51 8.34 15.10
CA TYR A 68 12.88 8.35 15.62
C TYR A 68 13.74 7.20 15.07
N ARG A 69 13.21 5.99 14.98
CA ARG A 69 13.93 4.81 14.45
C ARG A 69 14.36 4.95 12.98
N TYR A 70 13.72 5.85 12.24
CA TYR A 70 14.06 6.16 10.83
C TYR A 70 14.90 7.46 10.71
N GLY A 71 15.18 8.15 11.81
CA GLY A 71 15.89 9.42 11.83
C GLY A 71 15.10 10.59 11.24
N ILE A 72 13.75 10.56 11.35
CA ILE A 72 12.81 11.58 10.89
C ILE A 72 11.81 11.92 12.00
N HIS A 73 10.97 12.93 11.77
CA HIS A 73 9.85 13.29 12.62
C HIS A 73 8.53 12.97 11.92
N ILE A 74 7.68 12.19 12.57
CA ILE A 74 6.36 11.81 12.06
C ILE A 74 5.26 12.43 12.92
N GLY A 75 4.41 13.26 12.30
CA GLY A 75 3.18 13.78 12.89
C GLY A 75 1.95 13.08 12.34
N TYR A 76 0.85 13.14 13.09
CA TYR A 76 -0.41 12.49 12.71
C TYR A 76 -1.57 13.48 12.79
N SER A 77 -2.40 13.48 11.75
CA SER A 77 -3.67 14.22 11.72
C SER A 77 -4.83 13.26 11.63
N PHE A 78 -5.63 13.16 12.67
CA PHE A 78 -6.78 12.26 12.70
C PHE A 78 -7.99 12.86 11.99
N GLU A 79 -8.60 12.09 11.07
CA GLU A 79 -9.84 12.45 10.38
C GLU A 79 -11.05 11.80 11.07
N GLY A 80 -11.62 12.52 12.01
CA GLY A 80 -12.75 12.10 12.81
C GLY A 80 -12.83 12.86 14.14
N HIS A 81 -13.76 12.43 14.98
CA HIS A 81 -13.97 12.95 16.34
C HIS A 81 -14.46 11.81 17.25
N TYR A 82 -14.46 12.07 18.58
CA TYR A 82 -15.10 11.18 19.53
C TYR A 82 -16.53 11.64 19.76
N ASP A 83 -17.50 10.71 19.72
CA ASP A 83 -18.88 11.00 20.11
C ASP A 83 -19.03 11.19 21.63
N ALA A 84 -20.24 11.55 22.09
CA ALA A 84 -20.52 11.74 23.50
C ALA A 84 -20.34 10.47 24.35
N SER A 85 -20.32 9.29 23.73
CA SER A 85 -20.11 7.98 24.37
C SER A 85 -18.64 7.55 24.34
N GLY A 86 -17.74 8.37 23.76
CA GLY A 86 -16.32 8.07 23.62
C GLY A 86 -15.99 7.15 22.43
N ASN A 87 -16.95 6.87 21.53
CA ASN A 87 -16.69 6.12 20.33
C ASN A 87 -16.02 6.99 19.26
N LEU A 88 -15.09 6.39 18.56
CA LEU A 88 -14.39 7.07 17.48
C LEU A 88 -15.23 7.07 16.20
N ILE A 89 -15.68 8.27 15.80
CA ILE A 89 -16.38 8.51 14.55
C ILE A 89 -15.37 8.97 13.51
N THR A 90 -15.25 8.22 12.42
CA THR A 90 -14.36 8.57 11.31
C THR A 90 -15.10 9.42 10.29
N GLU A 91 -14.54 10.58 9.96
CA GLU A 91 -15.10 11.52 8.98
C GLU A 91 -14.07 11.80 7.88
N PRO A 92 -14.11 11.08 6.76
CA PRO A 92 -13.25 11.38 5.63
C PRO A 92 -13.58 12.77 5.07
N ILE A 93 -12.57 13.61 4.97
CA ILE A 93 -12.71 14.99 4.47
C ILE A 93 -12.09 15.17 3.08
N GLY A 94 -11.71 14.07 2.45
CA GLY A 94 -11.02 14.06 1.16
C GLY A 94 -9.53 14.38 1.29
N SER A 95 -8.77 14.02 0.27
CA SER A 95 -7.31 14.13 0.29
C SER A 95 -6.84 15.59 0.42
N ALA A 96 -7.40 16.52 -0.32
CA ALA A 96 -7.08 17.94 -0.22
C ALA A 96 -7.68 18.59 1.05
N GLY A 97 -8.87 18.16 1.47
CA GLY A 97 -9.45 18.58 2.76
C GLY A 97 -8.54 18.21 3.94
N GLY A 98 -7.94 17.01 3.91
CA GLY A 98 -6.94 16.58 4.89
C GLY A 98 -5.71 17.50 4.92
N MET A 99 -5.18 17.88 3.77
CA MET A 99 -4.09 18.86 3.66
C MET A 99 -4.49 20.21 4.28
N LYS A 100 -5.70 20.69 3.95
CA LYS A 100 -6.19 21.97 4.49
C LYS A 100 -6.32 21.95 6.00
N ARG A 101 -6.89 20.88 6.57
CA ARG A 101 -7.01 20.68 8.02
C ARG A 101 -5.64 20.65 8.72
N ILE A 102 -4.66 19.94 8.15
CA ILE A 102 -3.29 19.90 8.67
C ILE A 102 -2.68 21.29 8.71
N GLN A 103 -2.83 22.06 7.62
CA GLN A 103 -2.32 23.43 7.59
C GLN A 103 -2.97 24.33 8.63
N GLN A 104 -4.29 24.26 8.79
CA GLN A 104 -5.02 25.07 9.75
C GLN A 104 -4.65 24.76 11.20
N LYS A 105 -4.49 23.48 11.52
CA LYS A 105 -4.20 23.05 12.89
C LYS A 105 -2.73 23.17 13.29
N TYR A 106 -1.82 22.95 12.37
CA TYR A 106 -0.41 22.74 12.69
C TYR A 106 0.54 23.68 11.93
N GLY A 107 0.06 24.40 10.91
CA GLY A 107 0.93 25.23 10.07
C GLY A 107 2.00 24.44 9.34
N PHE A 108 1.77 23.15 9.09
CA PHE A 108 2.80 22.21 8.69
C PHE A 108 3.40 22.50 7.30
N PHE A 109 2.57 22.92 6.34
CA PHE A 109 2.99 23.17 4.97
C PHE A 109 3.49 24.61 4.79
N ASP A 110 4.72 24.89 5.19
CA ASP A 110 5.39 26.19 5.12
C ASP A 110 6.44 26.28 4.00
N GLU A 111 6.71 25.16 3.34
CA GLU A 111 7.62 25.03 2.19
C GLU A 111 7.06 24.01 1.17
N THR A 112 7.70 23.87 0.00
CA THR A 112 7.38 22.82 -0.99
C THR A 112 7.24 21.45 -0.30
N PHE A 113 6.19 20.72 -0.61
CA PHE A 113 5.94 19.42 0.00
C PHE A 113 5.51 18.37 -1.03
N ILE A 114 5.80 17.10 -0.71
CA ILE A 114 5.34 15.95 -1.50
C ILE A 114 4.17 15.27 -0.79
N VAL A 115 3.19 14.82 -1.58
CA VAL A 115 2.06 14.00 -1.11
C VAL A 115 2.16 12.64 -1.78
N LEU A 116 2.05 11.57 -0.98
CA LEU A 116 2.11 10.16 -1.42
C LEU A 116 0.84 9.43 -0.98
N CYS A 117 0.28 8.58 -1.85
CA CYS A 117 -0.75 7.63 -1.43
C CYS A 117 -0.10 6.52 -0.59
N GLY A 118 -0.66 6.27 0.61
CA GLY A 118 -0.11 5.35 1.61
C GLY A 118 -0.26 3.86 1.30
N ASP A 119 -0.70 3.51 0.11
CA ASP A 119 -1.08 2.16 -0.33
C ASP A 119 -0.31 1.66 -1.55
N ALA A 120 0.76 2.35 -1.93
CA ALA A 120 1.60 1.98 -3.06
C ALA A 120 3.07 1.81 -2.66
N ILE A 121 3.75 0.87 -3.31
CA ILE A 121 5.21 0.72 -3.26
C ILE A 121 5.78 1.39 -4.50
N VAL A 122 6.73 2.29 -4.29
CA VAL A 122 7.32 3.08 -5.38
C VAL A 122 8.83 3.25 -5.20
N ASP A 123 9.59 3.26 -6.30
CA ASP A 123 11.02 3.54 -6.32
C ASP A 123 11.36 4.89 -6.98
N LEU A 124 10.44 5.84 -6.84
CA LEU A 124 10.51 7.17 -7.45
C LEU A 124 11.77 7.95 -7.09
N ASP A 125 12.43 8.56 -8.08
CA ASP A 125 13.43 9.61 -7.84
C ASP A 125 12.75 10.94 -7.51
N ILE A 126 12.52 11.17 -6.22
CA ILE A 126 11.87 12.40 -5.70
C ILE A 126 12.72 13.63 -6.03
N THR A 127 14.04 13.52 -6.04
CA THR A 127 14.94 14.63 -6.35
C THR A 127 14.75 15.11 -7.79
N LYS A 128 14.64 14.17 -8.74
CA LYS A 128 14.37 14.48 -10.14
C LYS A 128 12.99 15.13 -10.31
N ALA A 129 11.98 14.62 -9.60
CA ALA A 129 10.63 15.19 -9.62
C ALA A 129 10.60 16.63 -9.07
N LEU A 130 11.31 16.89 -7.97
CA LEU A 130 11.43 18.22 -7.38
C LEU A 130 12.16 19.22 -8.30
N ASN A 131 13.20 18.79 -9.00
CA ASN A 131 13.92 19.62 -9.96
C ASN A 131 13.02 20.01 -11.15
N PHE A 132 12.21 19.07 -11.65
CA PHE A 132 11.20 19.36 -12.67
C PHE A 132 10.19 20.40 -12.16
N HIS A 133 9.62 20.20 -10.98
CA HIS A 133 8.66 21.10 -10.34
C HIS A 133 9.20 22.55 -10.27
N ARG A 134 10.43 22.71 -9.77
CA ARG A 134 11.09 24.01 -9.62
C ARG A 134 11.40 24.66 -10.97
N SER A 135 11.87 23.90 -11.95
CA SER A 135 12.24 24.46 -13.26
C SER A 135 11.05 25.01 -14.05
N HIS A 136 9.83 24.55 -13.74
CA HIS A 136 8.60 25.01 -14.34
C HIS A 136 7.85 26.07 -13.49
N ASN A 137 8.42 26.48 -12.34
CA ASN A 137 7.73 27.35 -11.36
C ASN A 137 6.30 26.87 -11.09
N ALA A 138 6.12 25.54 -10.97
CA ALA A 138 4.82 24.92 -10.80
C ALA A 138 4.25 25.21 -9.41
N ILE A 139 2.93 25.41 -9.31
CA ILE A 139 2.22 25.39 -8.03
C ILE A 139 1.90 23.96 -7.61
N ALA A 140 1.73 23.10 -8.62
CA ALA A 140 1.47 21.67 -8.46
C ALA A 140 2.12 20.87 -9.60
N THR A 141 2.72 19.75 -9.25
CA THR A 141 3.20 18.75 -10.22
C THR A 141 2.62 17.39 -9.88
N ILE A 142 1.95 16.77 -10.85
CA ILE A 142 1.44 15.40 -10.78
C ILE A 142 2.53 14.48 -11.31
N ILE A 143 2.97 13.52 -10.52
CA ILE A 143 3.82 12.45 -11.04
C ILE A 143 2.92 11.45 -11.74
N THR A 144 3.25 11.16 -12.98
CA THR A 144 2.44 10.32 -13.86
C THR A 144 3.26 9.17 -14.41
N LYS A 145 2.55 8.13 -14.84
CA LYS A 145 3.11 6.97 -15.53
C LYS A 145 2.21 6.56 -16.69
N GLU A 146 2.81 6.19 -17.80
CA GLU A 146 2.04 5.62 -18.90
C GLU A 146 1.58 4.20 -18.54
N VAL A 147 0.28 3.91 -18.79
CA VAL A 147 -0.33 2.60 -18.52
C VAL A 147 -0.89 1.99 -19.81
N PRO A 148 -1.01 0.66 -19.88
CA PRO A 148 -1.71 -0.01 -20.97
C PRO A 148 -3.14 0.51 -21.15
N ALA A 149 -3.64 0.53 -22.40
CA ALA A 149 -4.95 1.09 -22.73
C ALA A 149 -6.10 0.42 -21.94
N GLU A 150 -6.01 -0.87 -21.68
CA GLU A 150 -6.98 -1.64 -20.91
C GLU A 150 -7.01 -1.28 -19.42
N MET A 151 -5.98 -0.60 -18.91
CA MET A 151 -5.87 -0.23 -17.51
C MET A 151 -6.33 1.20 -17.20
N VAL A 152 -6.59 2.03 -18.19
CA VAL A 152 -6.95 3.46 -17.99
C VAL A 152 -8.18 3.63 -17.08
N SER A 153 -9.13 2.70 -17.12
CA SER A 153 -10.34 2.73 -16.29
C SER A 153 -10.09 2.54 -14.78
N ASN A 154 -8.86 2.19 -14.39
CA ASN A 154 -8.50 2.05 -12.99
C ASN A 154 -8.01 3.37 -12.38
N TYR A 155 -7.62 4.35 -13.19
CA TYR A 155 -6.88 5.55 -12.77
C TYR A 155 -7.52 6.84 -13.28
N GLY A 156 -7.21 7.94 -12.60
CA GLY A 156 -7.39 9.26 -13.19
C GLY A 156 -6.38 9.47 -14.34
N ILE A 157 -6.86 9.94 -15.48
CA ILE A 157 -6.05 10.15 -16.69
C ILE A 157 -5.78 11.63 -16.91
N VAL A 158 -4.52 11.96 -17.14
CA VAL A 158 -4.04 13.33 -17.29
C VAL A 158 -3.79 13.61 -18.78
N VAL A 159 -4.27 14.74 -19.25
CA VAL A 159 -4.01 15.25 -20.61
C VAL A 159 -3.16 16.50 -20.51
N THR A 160 -2.01 16.52 -21.21
CA THR A 160 -1.06 17.63 -21.18
C THR A 160 -0.83 18.21 -22.57
N ASP A 161 -0.29 19.43 -22.60
CA ASP A 161 0.37 19.93 -23.81
C ASP A 161 1.82 19.36 -23.92
N ILE A 162 2.54 19.82 -24.95
CA ILE A 162 3.92 19.39 -25.24
C ILE A 162 4.92 19.78 -24.14
N GLU A 163 4.60 20.82 -23.37
CA GLU A 163 5.43 21.31 -22.26
C GLU A 163 5.12 20.60 -20.94
N GLY A 164 4.16 19.66 -20.94
CA GLY A 164 3.72 18.92 -19.75
C GLY A 164 2.71 19.69 -18.89
N ARG A 165 2.20 20.86 -19.35
CA ARG A 165 1.13 21.57 -18.63
C ARG A 165 -0.18 20.84 -18.74
N VAL A 166 -0.86 20.62 -17.63
CA VAL A 166 -2.14 19.89 -17.59
C VAL A 166 -3.24 20.73 -18.22
N LYS A 167 -3.95 20.15 -19.18
CA LYS A 167 -5.09 20.73 -19.89
C LYS A 167 -6.43 20.19 -19.42
N SER A 168 -6.47 18.89 -19.09
CA SER A 168 -7.68 18.27 -18.56
C SER A 168 -7.34 17.04 -17.75
N PHE A 169 -8.32 16.61 -16.97
CA PHE A 169 -8.26 15.43 -16.12
C PHE A 169 -9.52 14.61 -16.30
N GLN A 170 -9.39 13.30 -16.53
CA GLN A 170 -10.52 12.38 -16.65
C GLN A 170 -10.46 11.35 -15.53
N GLU A 171 -11.49 11.26 -14.70
CA GLU A 171 -11.54 10.26 -13.63
C GLU A 171 -12.07 8.93 -14.18
N LYS A 172 -11.19 7.93 -14.25
CA LYS A 172 -11.48 6.54 -14.63
C LYS A 172 -12.30 6.41 -15.92
N PRO A 173 -11.85 7.00 -17.03
CA PRO A 173 -12.59 6.94 -18.30
C PRO A 173 -12.66 5.49 -18.81
N SER A 174 -13.63 5.19 -19.66
CA SER A 174 -13.59 3.95 -20.43
C SER A 174 -12.40 3.97 -21.42
N PRO A 175 -11.86 2.81 -21.83
CA PRO A 175 -10.74 2.78 -22.79
C PRO A 175 -11.01 3.52 -24.11
N HIS A 176 -12.27 3.61 -24.53
CA HIS A 176 -12.68 4.30 -25.75
C HIS A 176 -12.80 5.83 -25.59
N GLU A 177 -12.98 6.30 -24.36
CA GLU A 177 -13.15 7.72 -24.02
C GLU A 177 -11.87 8.36 -23.48
N ALA A 178 -10.87 7.56 -23.16
CA ALA A 178 -9.60 8.03 -22.61
C ALA A 178 -8.84 8.88 -23.65
N LEU A 179 -8.60 10.14 -23.31
CA LEU A 179 -7.88 11.09 -24.17
C LEU A 179 -6.36 10.91 -24.10
N SER A 180 -5.87 10.17 -23.12
CA SER A 180 -4.45 9.79 -22.99
C SER A 180 -4.31 8.46 -22.24
N ARG A 181 -3.07 7.96 -22.13
CA ARG A 181 -2.74 6.80 -21.29
C ARG A 181 -1.85 7.18 -20.09
N VAL A 182 -1.75 8.47 -19.80
CA VAL A 182 -0.92 9.00 -18.73
C VAL A 182 -1.73 9.01 -17.44
N ALA A 183 -1.45 8.02 -16.59
CA ALA A 183 -2.16 7.82 -15.33
C ALA A 183 -1.61 8.70 -14.20
N ASN A 184 -2.50 9.24 -13.41
CA ASN A 184 -2.22 9.85 -12.12
C ASN A 184 -1.82 8.75 -11.11
N THR A 185 -0.60 8.84 -10.59
CA THR A 185 -0.05 7.82 -9.67
C THR A 185 -0.38 8.09 -8.20
N GLY A 186 -1.08 9.19 -7.89
CA GLY A 186 -1.34 9.57 -6.50
C GLY A 186 -0.12 10.19 -5.80
N ILE A 187 0.86 10.64 -6.57
CA ILE A 187 2.09 11.29 -6.07
C ILE A 187 2.13 12.71 -6.61
N TYR A 188 2.28 13.68 -5.71
CA TYR A 188 2.19 15.09 -6.05
C TYR A 188 3.27 15.90 -5.37
N ILE A 189 3.79 16.94 -6.02
CA ILE A 189 4.60 17.98 -5.41
C ILE A 189 3.81 19.28 -5.45
N PHE A 190 3.70 19.94 -4.32
CA PHE A 190 2.90 21.15 -4.15
C PHE A 190 3.70 22.28 -3.50
N GLU A 191 3.41 23.50 -3.93
CA GLU A 191 3.75 24.68 -3.19
C GLU A 191 2.66 25.01 -2.15
N PRO A 192 3.00 25.63 -0.98
CA PRO A 192 2.03 25.96 0.06
C PRO A 192 0.82 26.77 -0.44
N ASN A 193 1.01 27.58 -1.48
CA ASN A 193 -0.05 28.38 -2.10
C ASN A 193 -1.19 27.55 -2.68
N ILE A 194 -0.99 26.26 -2.93
CA ILE A 194 -2.05 25.34 -3.42
C ILE A 194 -3.26 25.34 -2.48
N LEU A 195 -3.03 25.51 -1.18
CA LEU A 195 -4.07 25.47 -0.15
C LEU A 195 -5.07 26.64 -0.21
N LYS A 196 -4.79 27.68 -1.02
CA LYS A 196 -5.76 28.76 -1.30
C LYS A 196 -6.93 28.27 -2.16
N TYR A 197 -6.73 27.22 -2.94
CA TYR A 197 -7.75 26.60 -3.80
C TYR A 197 -8.60 25.55 -3.07
N VAL A 198 -8.27 25.24 -1.80
CA VAL A 198 -8.98 24.24 -1.00
C VAL A 198 -9.87 24.96 0.01
N PRO A 199 -11.21 24.78 -0.06
CA PRO A 199 -12.12 25.34 0.93
C PRO A 199 -11.89 24.74 2.32
N THR A 200 -12.35 25.45 3.34
CA THR A 200 -12.27 24.99 4.73
C THR A 200 -13.47 24.13 5.09
N ASP A 201 -13.28 23.15 5.99
CA ASP A 201 -14.33 22.34 6.60
C ASP A 201 -15.30 21.68 5.59
N THR A 202 -14.76 21.31 4.42
CA THR A 202 -15.53 20.70 3.33
C THR A 202 -14.77 19.49 2.82
N PHE A 203 -15.51 18.45 2.45
CA PHE A 203 -14.92 17.34 1.70
C PHE A 203 -14.33 17.86 0.38
N TYR A 204 -13.03 17.67 0.20
CA TYR A 204 -12.35 18.11 -1.01
C TYR A 204 -11.24 17.13 -1.41
N ASP A 205 -11.36 16.60 -2.61
CA ASP A 205 -10.42 15.61 -3.14
C ASP A 205 -9.44 16.22 -4.14
N ILE A 206 -8.19 15.76 -4.13
CA ILE A 206 -7.14 16.28 -5.00
C ILE A 206 -7.46 16.03 -6.47
N GLY A 207 -7.84 14.79 -6.83
CA GLY A 207 -8.04 14.39 -8.23
C GLY A 207 -9.33 14.94 -8.81
N SER A 208 -10.45 14.76 -8.11
CA SER A 208 -11.78 15.06 -8.64
C SER A 208 -12.22 16.53 -8.47
N GLN A 209 -11.56 17.29 -7.57
CA GLN A 209 -11.97 18.67 -7.27
C GLN A 209 -10.82 19.68 -7.40
N LEU A 210 -9.67 19.44 -6.75
CA LEU A 210 -8.58 20.41 -6.74
C LEU A 210 -7.95 20.60 -8.14
N PHE A 211 -7.62 19.51 -8.82
CA PHE A 211 -7.00 19.62 -10.15
C PHE A 211 -7.90 20.27 -11.19
N PRO A 212 -9.19 19.92 -11.31
CA PRO A 212 -10.11 20.67 -12.17
C PRO A 212 -10.16 22.17 -11.85
N ALA A 213 -10.24 22.55 -10.57
CA ALA A 213 -10.23 23.95 -10.14
C ALA A 213 -8.94 24.69 -10.53
N LEU A 214 -7.79 24.03 -10.44
CA LEU A 214 -6.50 24.60 -10.87
C LEU A 214 -6.43 24.81 -12.39
N VAL A 215 -6.95 23.85 -13.16
CA VAL A 215 -7.02 23.96 -14.63
C VAL A 215 -7.92 25.14 -15.02
N GLU A 216 -9.09 25.24 -14.42
CA GLU A 216 -10.05 26.35 -14.66
C GLU A 216 -9.45 27.71 -14.29
N ALA A 217 -8.73 27.78 -13.17
CA ALA A 217 -8.03 29.01 -12.74
C ALA A 217 -6.79 29.34 -13.57
N GLY A 218 -6.40 28.51 -14.55
CA GLY A 218 -5.18 28.69 -15.33
C GLY A 218 -3.88 28.60 -14.51
N ALA A 219 -3.94 27.96 -13.34
CA ALA A 219 -2.80 27.81 -12.45
C ALA A 219 -1.68 26.97 -13.10
N PRO A 220 -0.40 27.14 -12.72
CA PRO A 220 0.73 26.40 -13.28
C PRO A 220 0.73 24.95 -12.71
N LEU A 221 -0.15 24.12 -13.23
CA LEU A 221 -0.28 22.69 -12.95
C LEU A 221 0.41 21.91 -14.07
N TYR A 222 1.39 21.09 -13.71
CA TYR A 222 2.17 20.27 -14.63
C TYR A 222 2.06 18.79 -14.30
N ALA A 223 2.26 17.93 -15.29
CA ALA A 223 2.43 16.51 -15.14
C ALA A 223 3.85 16.11 -15.56
N PHE A 224 4.49 15.33 -14.74
CA PHE A 224 5.83 14.81 -15.03
C PHE A 224 5.74 13.29 -15.18
N ASN A 225 5.80 12.84 -16.43
CA ASN A 225 5.82 11.41 -16.74
C ASN A 225 7.21 10.84 -16.44
N MET A 226 7.26 9.86 -15.55
CA MET A 226 8.49 9.21 -15.10
C MET A 226 8.39 7.69 -15.27
N ASP A 227 9.52 7.07 -15.55
CA ASP A 227 9.64 5.62 -15.47
C ASP A 227 10.18 5.25 -14.08
N PHE A 228 9.36 4.52 -13.32
CA PHE A 228 9.65 4.00 -11.97
C PHE A 228 8.71 2.83 -11.67
N GLN A 229 9.09 1.99 -10.72
CA GLN A 229 8.18 0.94 -10.27
C GLN A 229 7.07 1.55 -9.41
N TRP A 230 5.83 1.25 -9.78
CA TRP A 230 4.64 1.71 -9.08
C TRP A 230 3.67 0.54 -8.90
N LEU A 231 3.54 0.07 -7.67
CA LEU A 231 2.76 -1.09 -7.29
C LEU A 231 1.67 -0.66 -6.30
N ASP A 232 0.48 -0.40 -6.83
CA ASP A 232 -0.70 0.02 -6.04
C ASP A 232 -1.50 -1.20 -5.59
N ILE A 233 -1.85 -1.26 -4.30
CA ILE A 233 -2.74 -2.29 -3.75
C ILE A 233 -4.20 -1.84 -3.92
N GLY A 234 -4.70 -1.81 -5.13
CA GLY A 234 -6.08 -1.42 -5.43
C GLY A 234 -7.12 -2.47 -5.07
N ARG A 235 -6.77 -3.75 -5.20
CA ARG A 235 -7.62 -4.94 -5.00
C ARG A 235 -6.81 -6.08 -4.39
N ASN A 236 -7.50 -7.12 -3.92
CA ASN A 236 -6.86 -8.34 -3.39
C ASN A 236 -5.94 -9.02 -4.43
N SER A 237 -6.34 -9.03 -5.70
CA SER A 237 -5.52 -9.58 -6.80
C SER A 237 -4.19 -8.85 -6.98
N ASP A 238 -4.19 -7.53 -6.80
CA ASP A 238 -2.97 -6.71 -6.90
C ASP A 238 -2.02 -7.07 -5.75
N TYR A 239 -2.56 -7.22 -4.54
CA TYR A 239 -1.78 -7.65 -3.38
C TYR A 239 -1.12 -9.02 -3.57
N LEU A 240 -1.88 -10.02 -4.03
CA LEU A 240 -1.34 -11.35 -4.29
C LEU A 240 -0.24 -11.34 -5.36
N LYS A 241 -0.39 -10.51 -6.40
CA LYS A 241 0.63 -10.30 -7.42
C LYS A 241 1.89 -9.63 -6.85
N ILE A 242 1.73 -8.64 -5.97
CA ILE A 242 2.86 -7.96 -5.31
C ILE A 242 3.62 -8.94 -4.40
N LEU A 243 2.93 -9.83 -3.67
CA LEU A 243 3.59 -10.89 -2.88
C LEU A 243 4.39 -11.85 -3.78
N GLU A 244 3.82 -12.22 -4.93
CA GLU A 244 4.53 -13.03 -5.92
C GLU A 244 5.80 -12.33 -6.43
N MET A 245 5.70 -11.04 -6.81
CA MET A 245 6.84 -10.23 -7.25
C MET A 245 7.91 -10.12 -6.15
N ALA A 246 7.49 -9.92 -4.90
CA ALA A 246 8.40 -9.87 -3.76
C ALA A 246 9.21 -11.17 -3.63
N LEU A 247 8.52 -12.33 -3.64
CA LEU A 247 9.17 -13.64 -3.55
C LEU A 247 10.08 -13.95 -4.75
N LYS A 248 9.80 -13.36 -5.91
CA LYS A 248 10.64 -13.47 -7.11
C LYS A 248 11.81 -12.48 -7.13
N GLU A 249 11.94 -11.62 -6.12
CA GLU A 249 12.92 -10.52 -6.04
C GLU A 249 12.74 -9.48 -7.17
N GLU A 250 11.51 -9.20 -7.56
CA GLU A 250 11.16 -8.26 -8.64
C GLU A 250 10.76 -6.86 -8.12
N ILE A 251 10.79 -6.62 -6.81
CA ILE A 251 10.53 -5.30 -6.22
C ILE A 251 11.86 -4.59 -5.99
N THR A 252 12.02 -3.45 -6.65
CA THR A 252 13.24 -2.66 -6.61
C THR A 252 13.55 -2.20 -5.17
N GLY A 253 14.77 -2.47 -4.71
CA GLY A 253 15.24 -2.02 -3.40
C GLY A 253 14.59 -2.72 -2.20
N PHE A 254 13.80 -3.76 -2.43
CA PHE A 254 13.25 -4.58 -1.35
C PHE A 254 14.14 -5.79 -1.09
N GLU A 255 14.56 -5.94 0.17
CA GLU A 255 15.29 -7.10 0.63
C GLU A 255 14.40 -7.94 1.54
N ILE A 256 14.31 -9.23 1.24
CA ILE A 256 13.55 -10.19 2.05
C ILE A 256 14.37 -10.55 3.29
N HIS A 257 13.78 -10.32 4.46
CA HIS A 257 14.40 -10.69 5.72
C HIS A 257 14.35 -12.20 5.98
N GLY A 258 15.37 -12.70 6.70
CA GLY A 258 15.51 -14.11 7.05
C GLY A 258 16.82 -14.71 6.57
N LYS A 259 17.09 -15.94 7.00
CA LYS A 259 18.25 -16.69 6.54
C LYS A 259 17.97 -17.27 5.16
N ARG A 260 18.71 -16.85 4.15
CA ARG A 260 18.64 -17.44 2.81
C ARG A 260 19.32 -18.82 2.82
N LEU A 261 18.54 -19.87 2.58
CA LEU A 261 19.04 -21.25 2.51
C LEU A 261 19.55 -21.64 1.13
N SER A 262 18.86 -21.16 0.09
CA SER A 262 19.21 -21.34 -1.31
C SER A 262 18.67 -20.20 -2.16
N GLU A 263 18.78 -20.28 -3.46
CA GLU A 263 18.17 -19.31 -4.37
C GLU A 263 16.66 -19.24 -4.13
N LYS A 264 16.16 -18.05 -3.78
CA LYS A 264 14.73 -17.75 -3.52
C LYS A 264 14.07 -18.63 -2.45
N LEU A 265 14.86 -19.05 -1.44
CA LEU A 265 14.36 -19.75 -0.26
C LEU A 265 14.88 -19.07 1.01
N TRP A 266 13.96 -18.51 1.80
CA TRP A 266 14.27 -17.83 3.06
C TRP A 266 13.52 -18.44 4.22
N ILE A 267 14.16 -18.48 5.38
CA ILE A 267 13.55 -18.92 6.63
C ILE A 267 13.79 -17.91 7.75
N GLY A 268 12.78 -17.68 8.56
CA GLY A 268 12.84 -16.89 9.78
C GLY A 268 13.51 -17.61 10.94
N ALA A 269 13.77 -16.88 12.00
CA ALA A 269 14.38 -17.43 13.22
C ALA A 269 13.43 -18.45 13.90
N GLY A 270 13.98 -19.53 14.42
CA GLY A 270 13.21 -20.55 15.16
C GLY A 270 12.29 -21.43 14.32
N THR A 271 12.32 -21.29 12.98
CA THR A 271 11.57 -22.17 12.07
C THR A 271 12.01 -23.61 12.19
N ARG A 272 11.06 -24.55 12.22
CA ARG A 272 11.29 -25.99 12.25
C ARG A 272 10.73 -26.65 11.00
N ILE A 273 11.59 -27.29 10.24
CA ILE A 273 11.22 -27.95 8.98
C ILE A 273 11.63 -29.41 9.08
N SER A 274 10.68 -30.34 8.87
CA SER A 274 10.98 -31.76 8.78
C SER A 274 11.93 -32.05 7.62
N PRO A 275 12.93 -32.91 7.79
CA PRO A 275 13.78 -33.35 6.67
C PRO A 275 13.00 -34.03 5.53
N GLU A 276 11.82 -34.55 5.81
CA GLU A 276 10.93 -35.22 4.85
C GLU A 276 10.00 -34.22 4.12
N ALA A 277 10.00 -32.93 4.53
CA ALA A 277 9.23 -31.90 3.86
C ALA A 277 9.90 -31.50 2.54
N LYS A 278 9.08 -31.21 1.52
CA LYS A 278 9.55 -30.76 0.22
C LYS A 278 9.30 -29.26 0.05
N LEU A 279 10.37 -28.53 -0.25
CA LEU A 279 10.31 -27.09 -0.51
C LEU A 279 10.75 -26.82 -1.95
N VAL A 280 9.90 -26.16 -2.73
CA VAL A 280 10.18 -25.76 -4.12
C VAL A 280 10.10 -24.23 -4.25
N PRO A 281 11.25 -23.53 -4.36
CA PRO A 281 11.28 -22.05 -4.43
C PRO A 281 10.45 -21.46 -5.59
N PRO A 282 10.09 -20.15 -5.50
CA PRO A 282 10.43 -19.21 -4.45
C PRO A 282 9.55 -19.38 -3.19
N VAL A 283 10.16 -19.47 -2.01
CA VAL A 283 9.45 -19.72 -0.74
C VAL A 283 10.04 -18.85 0.38
N TRP A 284 9.17 -18.21 1.14
CA TRP A 284 9.52 -17.60 2.41
C TRP A 284 8.77 -18.27 3.56
N ILE A 285 9.49 -18.66 4.62
CA ILE A 285 8.92 -19.26 5.82
C ILE A 285 9.26 -18.39 7.00
N GLY A 286 8.26 -17.83 7.63
CA GLY A 286 8.36 -16.88 8.73
C GLY A 286 8.91 -17.47 10.03
N PRO A 287 9.23 -16.58 10.99
CA PRO A 287 9.79 -16.98 12.28
C PRO A 287 8.87 -17.97 13.03
N ALA A 288 9.49 -18.93 13.73
CA ALA A 288 8.81 -19.94 14.55
C ALA A 288 7.74 -20.79 13.82
N ALA A 289 7.68 -20.74 12.48
CA ALA A 289 6.80 -21.60 11.71
C ALA A 289 7.24 -23.07 11.80
N VAL A 290 6.30 -23.99 11.64
CA VAL A 290 6.52 -25.43 11.67
C VAL A 290 6.04 -26.06 10.38
N VAL A 291 6.92 -26.83 9.73
CA VAL A 291 6.59 -27.61 8.54
C VAL A 291 6.83 -29.08 8.88
N GLU A 292 5.75 -29.85 8.97
CA GLU A 292 5.79 -31.24 9.39
C GLU A 292 6.21 -32.17 8.25
N LYS A 293 6.39 -33.47 8.55
CA LYS A 293 6.84 -34.49 7.60
C LYS A 293 5.89 -34.61 6.40
N ASN A 294 6.45 -34.93 5.25
CA ASN A 294 5.71 -35.09 4.00
C ASN A 294 4.88 -33.87 3.54
N ALA A 295 4.99 -32.73 4.23
CA ALA A 295 4.37 -31.51 3.73
C ALA A 295 5.10 -30.98 2.50
N GLU A 296 4.37 -30.49 1.50
CA GLU A 296 4.93 -29.90 0.29
C GLU A 296 4.61 -28.40 0.21
N ILE A 297 5.63 -27.57 0.08
CA ILE A 297 5.48 -26.12 -0.15
C ILE A 297 6.07 -25.79 -1.51
N ILE A 298 5.21 -25.43 -2.45
CA ILE A 298 5.57 -25.18 -3.85
C ILE A 298 5.31 -23.71 -4.18
N GLY A 299 6.38 -22.98 -4.43
CA GLY A 299 6.35 -21.55 -4.68
C GLY A 299 5.70 -21.09 -6.00
N PRO A 300 5.38 -19.79 -6.09
CA PRO A 300 5.61 -18.77 -5.04
C PRO A 300 4.73 -19.00 -3.81
N ALA A 301 5.34 -19.13 -2.65
CA ALA A 301 4.62 -19.42 -1.42
C ALA A 301 5.20 -18.67 -0.20
N LEU A 302 4.31 -18.21 0.66
CA LEU A 302 4.64 -17.58 1.92
C LEU A 302 4.00 -18.38 3.05
N ILE A 303 4.78 -18.71 4.07
CA ILE A 303 4.30 -19.31 5.32
C ILE A 303 4.58 -18.30 6.43
N GLY A 304 3.56 -17.74 7.02
CA GLY A 304 3.64 -16.68 8.04
C GLY A 304 4.29 -17.13 9.35
N ALA A 305 4.55 -16.17 10.21
CA ALA A 305 5.14 -16.42 11.54
C ALA A 305 4.20 -17.30 12.39
N ASN A 306 4.78 -18.24 13.15
CA ASN A 306 4.05 -19.18 14.00
C ASN A 306 3.00 -20.06 13.26
N ALA A 307 3.02 -20.09 11.92
CA ALA A 307 2.14 -20.98 11.17
C ALA A 307 2.59 -22.43 11.28
N VAL A 308 1.63 -23.36 11.19
CA VAL A 308 1.87 -24.79 11.23
C VAL A 308 1.30 -25.45 9.98
N ILE A 309 2.18 -26.05 9.18
CA ILE A 309 1.81 -26.84 8.01
C ILE A 309 1.91 -28.28 8.42
N SER A 310 0.75 -28.92 8.65
CA SER A 310 0.69 -30.28 9.16
C SER A 310 1.09 -31.33 8.13
N GLU A 311 1.34 -32.54 8.62
CA GLU A 311 1.82 -33.69 7.82
C GLU A 311 1.02 -33.90 6.55
N GLY A 312 1.73 -34.06 5.42
CA GLY A 312 1.14 -34.35 4.12
C GLY A 312 0.29 -33.25 3.49
N THR A 313 0.25 -32.04 4.09
CA THR A 313 -0.44 -30.88 3.52
C THR A 313 0.36 -30.30 2.36
N VAL A 314 -0.34 -29.93 1.27
CA VAL A 314 0.28 -29.28 0.11
C VAL A 314 -0.13 -27.81 0.06
N VAL A 315 0.85 -26.93 0.04
CA VAL A 315 0.69 -25.48 -0.17
C VAL A 315 1.34 -25.12 -1.49
N LYS A 316 0.54 -24.72 -2.49
CA LYS A 316 1.03 -24.44 -3.83
C LYS A 316 0.60 -23.07 -4.31
N ASN A 317 1.56 -22.22 -4.72
CA ASN A 317 1.29 -20.86 -5.19
C ASN A 317 0.36 -20.11 -4.21
N SER A 318 0.62 -20.21 -2.91
CA SER A 318 -0.31 -19.76 -1.87
C SER A 318 0.40 -19.07 -0.71
N TYR A 319 -0.33 -18.20 -0.02
CA TYR A 319 0.16 -17.33 1.04
C TYR A 319 -0.58 -17.66 2.32
N ILE A 320 0.10 -18.29 3.27
CA ILE A 320 -0.43 -18.66 4.58
C ILE A 320 0.00 -17.59 5.57
N MET A 321 -0.96 -16.90 6.15
CA MET A 321 -0.68 -15.78 7.08
C MET A 321 -0.25 -16.29 8.46
N ASP A 322 0.17 -15.36 9.32
CA ASP A 322 0.63 -15.66 10.66
C ASP A 322 -0.41 -16.43 11.48
N TYR A 323 0.07 -17.31 12.35
CA TYR A 323 -0.73 -18.11 13.28
C TYR A 323 -1.74 -19.09 12.66
N VAL A 324 -1.69 -19.31 11.36
CA VAL A 324 -2.54 -20.33 10.70
C VAL A 324 -1.97 -21.70 10.95
N LYS A 325 -2.84 -22.63 11.39
CA LYS A 325 -2.55 -24.06 11.38
C LYS A 325 -3.38 -24.73 10.30
N LEU A 326 -2.71 -25.31 9.32
CA LEU A 326 -3.32 -26.15 8.29
C LEU A 326 -3.29 -27.60 8.77
N LEU A 327 -4.47 -28.25 8.88
CA LEU A 327 -4.59 -29.65 9.26
C LEU A 327 -4.27 -30.56 8.08
N PRO A 328 -3.92 -31.86 8.31
CA PRO A 328 -3.53 -32.80 7.27
C PRO A 328 -4.62 -33.06 6.22
N GLY A 329 -4.20 -33.49 5.01
CA GLY A 329 -5.06 -34.09 4.00
C GLY A 329 -5.71 -33.17 2.98
N ILE A 330 -5.24 -31.91 2.90
CA ILE A 330 -5.75 -30.93 1.91
C ILE A 330 -4.63 -30.26 1.11
N THR A 331 -4.96 -29.89 -0.12
CA THR A 331 -4.13 -29.02 -0.96
C THR A 331 -4.73 -27.62 -1.00
N PHE A 332 -3.92 -26.62 -0.65
CA PHE A 332 -4.22 -25.20 -0.81
C PHE A 332 -3.47 -24.66 -2.03
N GLU A 333 -4.20 -24.20 -3.04
CA GLU A 333 -3.60 -23.70 -4.28
C GLU A 333 -4.17 -22.34 -4.67
N LYS A 334 -3.27 -21.41 -5.05
CA LYS A 334 -3.59 -20.07 -5.57
C LYS A 334 -4.49 -19.25 -4.66
N MET A 335 -4.14 -19.20 -3.38
CA MET A 335 -4.95 -18.47 -2.41
C MET A 335 -4.10 -17.91 -1.25
N LEU A 336 -4.69 -16.93 -0.58
CA LEU A 336 -4.24 -16.44 0.71
C LEU A 336 -5.17 -16.98 1.79
N ILE A 337 -4.61 -17.49 2.87
CA ILE A 337 -5.32 -18.02 4.04
C ILE A 337 -4.87 -17.25 5.29
N SER A 338 -5.82 -16.68 6.01
CA SER A 338 -5.66 -16.19 7.37
C SER A 338 -6.46 -17.07 8.34
N PRO A 339 -6.31 -16.91 9.65
CA PRO A 339 -7.16 -17.64 10.60
C PRO A 339 -8.67 -17.35 10.44
N GLU A 340 -9.03 -16.20 9.89
CA GLU A 340 -10.40 -15.69 9.85
C GLU A 340 -11.01 -15.70 8.44
N TYR A 341 -10.19 -15.56 7.40
CA TYR A 341 -10.65 -15.38 6.02
C TYR A 341 -9.72 -16.04 5.00
N PHE A 342 -10.24 -16.21 3.79
CA PHE A 342 -9.46 -16.59 2.62
C PHE A 342 -9.69 -15.64 1.46
N VAL A 343 -8.73 -15.57 0.56
CA VAL A 343 -8.81 -14.86 -0.72
C VAL A 343 -8.20 -15.75 -1.79
N LYS A 344 -8.96 -16.10 -2.84
CA LYS A 344 -8.44 -16.82 -4.01
C LYS A 344 -7.88 -15.86 -5.05
N LEU A 345 -6.94 -16.30 -5.83
CA LEU A 345 -6.39 -15.51 -6.94
C LEU A 345 -7.46 -15.17 -7.99
N SER A 346 -8.52 -15.96 -8.09
CA SER A 346 -9.70 -15.69 -8.92
C SER A 346 -10.53 -14.48 -8.49
N GLY A 347 -10.27 -13.92 -7.30
CA GLY A 347 -11.05 -12.83 -6.69
C GLY A 347 -12.11 -13.29 -5.69
N GLU A 348 -12.44 -14.58 -5.65
CA GLU A 348 -13.32 -15.14 -4.62
C GLU A 348 -12.70 -14.97 -3.24
N ASN A 349 -13.47 -14.53 -2.28
CA ASN A 349 -13.04 -14.40 -0.89
C ASN A 349 -14.19 -14.67 0.07
N GLY A 350 -13.86 -14.93 1.33
CA GLY A 350 -14.86 -15.24 2.35
C GLY A 350 -14.24 -15.48 3.72
N THR A 351 -15.10 -15.73 4.70
CA THR A 351 -14.69 -16.13 6.05
C THR A 351 -14.30 -17.60 6.10
N ILE A 352 -13.36 -17.97 6.98
CA ILE A 352 -13.03 -19.37 7.24
C ILE A 352 -14.21 -20.06 7.93
N SER A 353 -14.73 -19.46 9.00
CA SER A 353 -15.88 -20.00 9.75
C SER A 353 -17.09 -20.24 8.85
N GLY A 354 -17.65 -21.44 8.90
CA GLY A 354 -18.77 -21.87 8.08
C GLY A 354 -18.45 -22.16 6.61
N SER A 355 -17.20 -22.04 6.18
CA SER A 355 -16.75 -22.42 4.83
C SER A 355 -16.24 -23.87 4.79
N PHE A 356 -15.96 -24.36 3.58
CA PHE A 356 -15.25 -25.63 3.38
C PHE A 356 -13.91 -25.69 4.13
N TYR A 357 -13.23 -24.54 4.28
CA TYR A 357 -11.93 -24.46 4.93
C TYR A 357 -11.98 -24.51 6.46
N ASP A 358 -13.15 -24.31 7.08
CA ASP A 358 -13.31 -24.31 8.55
C ASP A 358 -12.82 -25.61 9.22
N VAL A 359 -12.93 -26.73 8.52
CA VAL A 359 -12.45 -28.04 9.02
C VAL A 359 -10.92 -28.11 9.03
N PHE A 360 -10.24 -27.45 8.08
CA PHE A 360 -8.81 -27.62 7.83
C PHE A 360 -7.93 -26.45 8.30
N VAL A 361 -8.53 -25.30 8.57
CA VAL A 361 -7.84 -24.09 8.99
C VAL A 361 -8.18 -23.78 10.45
N LYS A 362 -7.15 -23.64 11.28
CA LYS A 362 -7.29 -23.27 12.69
C LYS A 362 -6.36 -22.10 13.03
N ASP A 363 -6.72 -21.37 14.09
CA ASP A 363 -5.87 -20.36 14.69
C ASP A 363 -5.03 -21.01 15.79
N VAL A 364 -3.71 -20.95 15.68
CA VAL A 364 -2.79 -21.51 16.70
C VAL A 364 -3.01 -20.88 18.07
N ARG A 365 -3.48 -19.65 18.13
CA ARG A 365 -3.74 -18.89 19.37
C ARG A 365 -5.02 -19.33 20.09
N SER A 366 -5.90 -20.03 19.40
CA SER A 366 -7.20 -20.49 19.93
C SER A 366 -7.13 -21.86 20.62
N GLN A 367 -5.92 -22.39 20.89
CA GLN A 367 -5.72 -23.69 21.54
C GLN A 367 -5.52 -23.56 23.05
#